data_2d6a329e8b0c7bc6ba693a0d0965890f
#
_entry.id   2d6a329e8b0c7bc6ba693a0d0965890f
#
_cell.length_a   1.000
_cell.length_b   1.000
_cell.length_c   1.000
_cell.angle_alpha   90.00
_cell.angle_beta   90.00
_cell.angle_gamma   90.00
#
_symmetry.space_group_name_H-M   'P 1'
#
loop_
_entity.id
_entity.type
_entity.pdbx_description
1 polymer ?
#
loop_
_entity_poly.entity_id
_entity_poly.type
_entity_poly.pdbx_seq_one_letter_code
_entity_poly.pdbx_strand_id
1 'polypeptide(L)'
;MDKMSKAIEEMQKQNFEEAARLFTDAIDENPKEPVGYINFGNLLLHMNDYDRALRFFNRAISLDSKAATAYYGAGNVYYEQEKFTKAQEQFLLAVENGLDEANVHFMLGMTFFHQEYMKLALPYLLRAAELAPEDVDVQFQYGLCLAQNGQIEETERVLNHVLHLEKDHSDACYNLGVVALHKEKPDAAIAYFDKALEIQPDHMLAAHAKKQVEEALNNDKS
;
A
#
# COMPACT_ATOMS: atom_id res chain seq x y z
N MET A 1 6.91 3.81 -33.31
CA MET A 1 6.80 3.37 -31.91
C MET A 1 7.68 2.14 -31.79
N ASP A 2 8.58 2.09 -30.84
CA ASP A 2 9.44 0.92 -30.65
C ASP A 2 8.61 -0.28 -30.08
N LYS A 3 9.18 -1.48 -30.11
CA LYS A 3 8.48 -2.69 -29.64
C LYS A 3 8.17 -2.63 -28.15
N MET A 4 9.05 -2.01 -27.34
CA MET A 4 8.86 -1.85 -25.91
C MET A 4 7.62 -1.01 -25.59
N SER A 5 7.49 0.16 -26.22
CA SER A 5 6.31 1.03 -26.05
C SER A 5 5.01 0.34 -26.48
N LYS A 6 5.05 -0.44 -27.57
CA LYS A 6 3.86 -1.22 -28.01
C LYS A 6 3.52 -2.32 -27.01
N ALA A 7 4.52 -3.01 -26.47
CA ALA A 7 4.30 -4.05 -25.47
C ALA A 7 3.63 -3.50 -24.21
N ILE A 8 4.07 -2.32 -23.73
CA ILE A 8 3.45 -1.63 -22.59
C ILE A 8 2.00 -1.24 -22.92
N GLU A 9 1.73 -0.73 -24.11
CA GLU A 9 0.37 -0.39 -24.56
C GLU A 9 -0.53 -1.61 -24.58
N GLU A 10 -0.07 -2.74 -25.14
CA GLU A 10 -0.84 -3.99 -25.17
C GLU A 10 -1.08 -4.57 -23.76
N MET A 11 -0.09 -4.44 -22.86
CA MET A 11 -0.26 -4.80 -21.44
C MET A 11 -1.36 -3.95 -20.78
N GLN A 12 -1.40 -2.64 -21.02
CA GLN A 12 -2.45 -1.75 -20.50
C GLN A 12 -3.84 -2.08 -21.05
N LYS A 13 -3.91 -2.59 -22.29
CA LYS A 13 -5.14 -3.10 -22.90
C LYS A 13 -5.52 -4.51 -22.44
N GLN A 14 -4.74 -5.11 -21.54
CA GLN A 14 -4.88 -6.49 -21.08
C GLN A 14 -4.66 -7.55 -22.18
N ASN A 15 -4.03 -7.20 -23.29
CA ASN A 15 -3.63 -8.13 -24.35
C ASN A 15 -2.31 -8.81 -23.98
N PHE A 16 -2.32 -9.59 -22.89
CA PHE A 16 -1.11 -10.12 -22.27
C PHE A 16 -0.29 -11.04 -23.17
N GLU A 17 -0.93 -11.81 -24.05
CA GLU A 17 -0.24 -12.69 -24.99
C GLU A 17 0.57 -11.88 -26.01
N GLU A 18 -0.02 -10.84 -26.60
CA GLU A 18 0.68 -9.96 -27.54
C GLU A 18 1.75 -9.11 -26.83
N ALA A 19 1.49 -8.62 -25.62
CA ALA A 19 2.48 -7.94 -24.80
C ALA A 19 3.69 -8.84 -24.53
N ALA A 20 3.48 -10.10 -24.14
CA ALA A 20 4.56 -11.06 -23.88
C ALA A 20 5.40 -11.33 -25.14
N ARG A 21 4.75 -11.46 -26.31
CA ARG A 21 5.45 -11.63 -27.58
C ARG A 21 6.33 -10.41 -27.89
N LEU A 22 5.76 -9.20 -27.76
CA LEU A 22 6.49 -7.96 -28.04
C LEU A 22 7.64 -7.70 -27.05
N PHE A 23 7.46 -8.03 -25.75
CA PHE A 23 8.57 -7.97 -24.77
C PHE A 23 9.68 -8.97 -25.10
N THR A 24 9.33 -10.19 -25.54
CA THR A 24 10.32 -11.18 -25.99
C THR A 24 11.12 -10.63 -27.17
N ASP A 25 10.43 -10.12 -28.19
CA ASP A 25 11.09 -9.53 -29.35
C ASP A 25 11.99 -8.34 -28.99
N ALA A 26 11.58 -7.50 -28.03
CA ALA A 26 12.36 -6.35 -27.58
C ALA A 26 13.62 -6.78 -26.80
N ILE A 27 13.52 -7.85 -25.99
CA ILE A 27 14.65 -8.45 -25.28
C ILE A 27 15.63 -9.08 -26.26
N ASP A 28 15.15 -9.79 -27.29
CA ASP A 28 16.02 -10.41 -28.32
C ASP A 28 16.79 -9.35 -29.13
N GLU A 29 16.20 -8.19 -29.36
CA GLU A 29 16.88 -7.05 -30.01
C GLU A 29 17.96 -6.43 -29.11
N ASN A 30 17.70 -6.36 -27.80
CA ASN A 30 18.59 -5.70 -26.82
C ASN A 30 18.82 -6.56 -25.56
N PRO A 31 19.48 -7.72 -25.66
CA PRO A 31 19.55 -8.73 -24.58
C PRO A 31 20.43 -8.31 -23.39
N LYS A 32 21.09 -7.16 -23.47
CA LYS A 32 21.89 -6.59 -22.36
C LYS A 32 21.21 -5.44 -21.64
N GLU A 33 20.04 -5.00 -22.12
CA GLU A 33 19.31 -3.89 -21.53
C GLU A 33 18.37 -4.40 -20.41
N PRO A 34 18.52 -3.94 -19.15
CA PRO A 34 17.71 -4.42 -18.02
C PRO A 34 16.20 -4.13 -18.19
N VAL A 35 15.86 -3.02 -18.85
CA VAL A 35 14.48 -2.51 -18.97
C VAL A 35 13.53 -3.52 -19.60
N GLY A 36 13.97 -4.28 -20.61
CA GLY A 36 13.16 -5.32 -21.23
C GLY A 36 12.76 -6.41 -20.24
N TYR A 37 13.70 -6.87 -19.45
CA TYR A 37 13.48 -7.87 -18.42
C TYR A 37 12.58 -7.36 -17.30
N ILE A 38 12.76 -6.09 -16.86
CA ILE A 38 11.92 -5.46 -15.83
C ILE A 38 10.46 -5.42 -16.29
N ASN A 39 10.20 -4.91 -17.50
CA ASN A 39 8.84 -4.78 -18.01
C ASN A 39 8.17 -6.13 -18.24
N PHE A 40 8.92 -7.13 -18.72
CA PHE A 40 8.37 -8.48 -18.83
C PHE A 40 8.14 -9.13 -17.47
N GLY A 41 9.02 -8.87 -16.49
CA GLY A 41 8.82 -9.27 -15.09
C GLY A 41 7.54 -8.68 -14.51
N ASN A 42 7.25 -7.40 -14.77
CA ASN A 42 6.00 -6.74 -14.34
C ASN A 42 4.76 -7.36 -15.00
N LEU A 43 4.81 -7.68 -16.29
CA LEU A 43 3.73 -8.41 -16.96
C LEU A 43 3.45 -9.76 -16.29
N LEU A 44 4.51 -10.53 -16.01
CA LEU A 44 4.39 -11.84 -15.37
C LEU A 44 3.87 -11.74 -13.93
N LEU A 45 4.28 -10.71 -13.18
CA LEU A 45 3.74 -10.40 -11.85
C LEU A 45 2.23 -10.14 -11.95
N HIS A 46 1.81 -9.31 -12.89
CA HIS A 46 0.39 -9.02 -13.13
C HIS A 46 -0.44 -10.26 -13.51
N MET A 47 0.21 -11.23 -14.16
CA MET A 47 -0.38 -12.54 -14.48
C MET A 47 -0.28 -13.56 -13.34
N ASN A 48 0.23 -13.17 -12.17
CA ASN A 48 0.52 -14.04 -11.01
C ASN A 48 1.53 -15.18 -11.31
N ASP A 49 2.34 -15.04 -12.36
CA ASP A 49 3.44 -15.97 -12.67
C ASP A 49 4.71 -15.57 -11.91
N TYR A 50 4.65 -15.72 -10.59
CA TYR A 50 5.66 -15.24 -9.65
C TYR A 50 7.06 -15.84 -9.90
N ASP A 51 7.12 -17.12 -10.23
CA ASP A 51 8.41 -17.80 -10.44
C ASP A 51 9.13 -17.29 -11.70
N ARG A 52 8.37 -17.05 -12.77
CA ARG A 52 8.97 -16.46 -13.97
C ARG A 52 9.28 -14.99 -13.76
N ALA A 53 8.40 -14.21 -13.10
CA ALA A 53 8.64 -12.81 -12.78
C ALA A 53 9.98 -12.64 -12.03
N LEU A 54 10.22 -13.40 -10.97
CA LEU A 54 11.49 -13.38 -10.23
C LEU A 54 12.71 -13.67 -11.10
N ARG A 55 12.61 -14.63 -12.03
CA ARG A 55 13.72 -14.91 -12.97
C ARG A 55 14.05 -13.72 -13.84
N PHE A 56 13.02 -13.00 -14.32
CA PHE A 56 13.21 -11.82 -15.15
C PHE A 56 13.78 -10.65 -14.34
N PHE A 57 13.28 -10.36 -13.14
CA PHE A 57 13.85 -9.33 -12.26
C PHE A 57 15.30 -9.65 -11.89
N ASN A 58 15.61 -10.90 -11.50
CA ASN A 58 16.98 -11.33 -11.19
C ASN A 58 17.90 -11.21 -12.41
N ARG A 59 17.38 -11.46 -13.62
CA ARG A 59 18.16 -11.23 -14.84
C ARG A 59 18.47 -9.74 -15.03
N ALA A 60 17.49 -8.85 -14.82
CA ALA A 60 17.71 -7.40 -14.87
C ALA A 60 18.77 -6.95 -13.85
N ILE A 61 18.69 -7.42 -12.60
CA ILE A 61 19.68 -7.14 -11.55
C ILE A 61 21.08 -7.66 -11.93
N SER A 62 21.16 -8.83 -12.58
CA SER A 62 22.45 -9.37 -13.06
C SER A 62 23.09 -8.56 -14.17
N LEU A 63 22.29 -7.84 -14.94
CA LEU A 63 22.76 -6.95 -16.01
C LEU A 63 23.13 -5.56 -15.46
N ASP A 64 22.37 -5.06 -14.51
CA ASP A 64 22.62 -3.82 -13.80
C ASP A 64 22.29 -4.00 -12.31
N SER A 65 23.32 -4.08 -11.48
CA SER A 65 23.18 -4.21 -10.03
C SER A 65 22.57 -2.98 -9.35
N LYS A 66 22.38 -1.88 -10.08
CA LYS A 66 21.71 -0.66 -9.61
C LYS A 66 20.29 -0.50 -10.17
N ALA A 67 19.76 -1.51 -10.83
CA ALA A 67 18.40 -1.48 -11.37
C ALA A 67 17.36 -1.46 -10.24
N ALA A 68 17.16 -0.31 -9.61
CA ALA A 68 16.27 -0.11 -8.46
C ALA A 68 14.85 -0.62 -8.71
N THR A 69 14.30 -0.40 -9.90
CA THR A 69 12.96 -0.88 -10.30
C THR A 69 12.88 -2.41 -10.41
N ALA A 70 13.98 -3.10 -10.68
CA ALA A 70 14.01 -4.56 -10.67
C ALA A 70 13.94 -5.12 -9.24
N TYR A 71 14.62 -4.51 -8.29
CA TYR A 71 14.49 -4.83 -6.87
C TYR A 71 13.06 -4.56 -6.38
N TYR A 72 12.47 -3.41 -6.75
CA TYR A 72 11.09 -3.11 -6.43
C TYR A 72 10.11 -4.18 -6.97
N GLY A 73 10.27 -4.57 -8.24
CA GLY A 73 9.47 -5.63 -8.85
C GLY A 73 9.63 -6.98 -8.14
N ALA A 74 10.85 -7.37 -7.77
CA ALA A 74 11.10 -8.59 -7.00
C ALA A 74 10.50 -8.51 -5.59
N GLY A 75 10.56 -7.34 -4.96
CA GLY A 75 9.90 -7.05 -3.67
C GLY A 75 8.40 -7.25 -3.74
N ASN A 76 7.74 -6.73 -4.78
CA ASN A 76 6.30 -6.92 -5.00
C ASN A 76 5.96 -8.41 -5.16
N VAL A 77 6.74 -9.19 -5.90
CA VAL A 77 6.50 -10.64 -6.01
C VAL A 77 6.58 -11.32 -4.65
N TYR A 78 7.57 -10.99 -3.82
CA TYR A 78 7.68 -11.58 -2.49
C TYR A 78 6.56 -11.12 -1.56
N TYR A 79 6.10 -9.88 -1.69
CA TYR A 79 4.96 -9.34 -0.93
C TYR A 79 3.67 -10.09 -1.26
N GLU A 80 3.35 -10.29 -2.55
CA GLU A 80 2.19 -11.07 -3.01
C GLU A 80 2.24 -12.54 -2.54
N GLN A 81 3.43 -13.07 -2.32
CA GLN A 81 3.62 -14.39 -1.74
C GLN A 81 3.64 -14.39 -0.20
N GLU A 82 3.35 -13.27 0.45
CA GLU A 82 3.40 -13.08 1.91
C GLU A 82 4.79 -13.37 2.53
N LYS A 83 5.84 -13.36 1.70
CA LYS A 83 7.24 -13.55 2.12
C LYS A 83 7.84 -12.21 2.56
N PHE A 84 7.25 -11.61 3.59
CA PHE A 84 7.52 -10.21 3.97
C PHE A 84 8.98 -9.91 4.28
N THR A 85 9.72 -10.83 4.90
CA THR A 85 11.17 -10.65 5.13
C THR A 85 11.95 -10.48 3.83
N LYS A 86 11.63 -11.28 2.79
CA LYS A 86 12.28 -11.16 1.49
C LYS A 86 11.82 -9.92 0.74
N ALA A 87 10.53 -9.57 0.84
CA ALA A 87 10.01 -8.33 0.27
C ALA A 87 10.73 -7.11 0.85
N GLN A 88 10.89 -7.06 2.18
CA GLN A 88 11.63 -6.03 2.88
C GLN A 88 13.06 -5.86 2.35
N GLU A 89 13.81 -6.97 2.23
CA GLU A 89 15.18 -6.95 1.69
C GLU A 89 15.22 -6.32 0.29
N GLN A 90 14.29 -6.70 -0.58
CA GLN A 90 14.27 -6.18 -1.95
C GLN A 90 13.85 -4.72 -2.01
N PHE A 91 12.83 -4.29 -1.23
CA PHE A 91 12.42 -2.89 -1.18
C PHE A 91 13.52 -1.98 -0.59
N LEU A 92 14.25 -2.45 0.43
CA LEU A 92 15.41 -1.71 0.95
C LEU A 92 16.49 -1.52 -0.13
N LEU A 93 16.80 -2.59 -0.89
CA LEU A 93 17.74 -2.50 -2.01
C LEU A 93 17.24 -1.53 -3.09
N ALA A 94 15.94 -1.47 -3.37
CA ALA A 94 15.36 -0.50 -4.30
C ALA A 94 15.62 0.93 -3.82
N VAL A 95 15.34 1.24 -2.55
CA VAL A 95 15.59 2.56 -1.96
C VAL A 95 17.08 2.90 -1.93
N GLU A 96 17.95 1.97 -1.52
CA GLU A 96 19.41 2.14 -1.51
C GLU A 96 19.98 2.43 -2.90
N ASN A 97 19.36 1.90 -3.97
CA ASN A 97 19.74 2.17 -5.35
C ASN A 97 19.02 3.40 -5.96
N GLY A 98 18.38 4.21 -5.13
CA GLY A 98 17.90 5.54 -5.50
C GLY A 98 16.43 5.61 -5.92
N LEU A 99 15.61 4.57 -5.67
CA LEU A 99 14.17 4.66 -5.88
C LEU A 99 13.52 5.40 -4.70
N ASP A 100 13.17 6.68 -4.90
CA ASP A 100 12.51 7.53 -3.89
C ASP A 100 11.12 7.96 -4.40
N GLU A 101 10.22 6.99 -4.52
CA GLU A 101 8.84 7.17 -4.95
C GLU A 101 7.87 6.74 -3.84
N ALA A 102 6.64 7.29 -3.84
CA ALA A 102 5.64 6.97 -2.83
C ALA A 102 5.39 5.45 -2.73
N ASN A 103 5.30 4.77 -3.87
CA ASN A 103 4.99 3.35 -3.93
C ASN A 103 6.02 2.46 -3.22
N VAL A 104 7.34 2.72 -3.39
CA VAL A 104 8.36 1.88 -2.73
C VAL A 104 8.34 2.07 -1.23
N HIS A 105 8.17 3.32 -0.77
CA HIS A 105 8.06 3.61 0.67
C HIS A 105 6.77 3.02 1.26
N PHE A 106 5.66 3.13 0.54
CA PHE A 106 4.39 2.52 0.94
C PHE A 106 4.53 1.00 1.09
N MET A 107 5.03 0.31 0.06
CA MET A 107 5.20 -1.15 0.10
C MET A 107 6.17 -1.60 1.19
N LEU A 108 7.25 -0.84 1.42
CA LEU A 108 8.18 -1.13 2.50
C LEU A 108 7.54 -0.92 3.87
N GLY A 109 6.79 0.17 4.05
CA GLY A 109 6.02 0.46 5.25
C GLY A 109 4.98 -0.62 5.53
N MET A 110 4.19 -1.01 4.52
CA MET A 110 3.22 -2.09 4.63
C MET A 110 3.87 -3.44 4.93
N THR A 111 5.05 -3.69 4.38
CA THR A 111 5.82 -4.91 4.69
C THR A 111 6.19 -4.98 6.16
N PHE A 112 6.63 -3.88 6.76
CA PHE A 112 6.88 -3.81 8.21
C PHE A 112 5.58 -3.91 9.02
N PHE A 113 4.50 -3.28 8.53
CA PHE A 113 3.18 -3.33 9.17
C PHE A 113 2.67 -4.76 9.29
N HIS A 114 2.74 -5.55 8.21
CA HIS A 114 2.34 -6.97 8.22
C HIS A 114 3.22 -7.86 9.11
N GLN A 115 4.45 -7.44 9.38
CA GLN A 115 5.33 -8.11 10.34
C GLN A 115 5.14 -7.61 11.80
N GLU A 116 4.14 -6.74 12.02
CA GLU A 116 3.84 -6.10 13.32
C GLU A 116 4.97 -5.19 13.84
N TYR A 117 5.88 -4.76 12.96
CA TYR A 117 6.96 -3.83 13.30
C TYR A 117 6.52 -2.37 13.11
N MET A 118 5.47 -1.95 13.83
CA MET A 118 4.79 -0.66 13.67
C MET A 118 5.73 0.55 13.76
N LYS A 119 6.72 0.49 14.68
CA LYS A 119 7.71 1.56 14.81
C LYS A 119 8.63 1.68 13.61
N LEU A 120 8.92 0.57 12.93
CA LEU A 120 9.74 0.55 11.72
C LEU A 120 8.93 0.91 10.48
N ALA A 121 7.63 0.59 10.45
CA ALA A 121 6.72 0.97 9.39
C ALA A 121 6.55 2.51 9.28
N LEU A 122 6.49 3.18 10.44
CA LEU A 122 6.09 4.58 10.54
C LEU A 122 6.90 5.55 9.66
N PRO A 123 8.26 5.56 9.66
CA PRO A 123 9.02 6.50 8.83
C PRO A 123 8.81 6.27 7.34
N TYR A 124 8.58 5.03 6.91
CA TYR A 124 8.32 4.73 5.49
C TYR A 124 6.92 5.13 5.06
N LEU A 125 5.89 4.86 5.88
CA LEU A 125 4.53 5.31 5.59
C LEU A 125 4.41 6.84 5.65
N LEU A 126 5.13 7.51 6.57
CA LEU A 126 5.25 8.96 6.57
C LEU A 126 5.84 9.47 5.25
N ARG A 127 6.97 8.86 4.80
CA ARG A 127 7.60 9.28 3.55
C ARG A 127 6.68 9.08 2.34
N ALA A 128 5.97 7.96 2.29
CA ALA A 128 4.96 7.72 1.26
C ALA A 128 3.85 8.79 1.28
N ALA A 129 3.34 9.14 2.46
CA ALA A 129 2.31 10.16 2.64
C ALA A 129 2.78 11.59 2.26
N GLU A 130 4.07 11.90 2.47
CA GLU A 130 4.68 13.15 2.01
C GLU A 130 4.78 13.22 0.48
N LEU A 131 5.14 12.10 -0.17
CA LEU A 131 5.32 12.03 -1.62
C LEU A 131 3.98 11.92 -2.37
N ALA A 132 2.94 11.39 -1.72
CA ALA A 132 1.58 11.25 -2.28
C ALA A 132 0.52 11.83 -1.32
N PRO A 133 0.48 13.16 -1.12
CA PRO A 133 -0.38 13.78 -0.11
C PRO A 133 -1.88 13.67 -0.41
N GLU A 134 -2.25 13.40 -1.67
CA GLU A 134 -3.64 13.27 -2.10
C GLU A 134 -4.07 11.82 -2.34
N ASP A 135 -3.18 10.85 -2.09
CA ASP A 135 -3.51 9.43 -2.19
C ASP A 135 -4.20 8.98 -0.89
N VAL A 136 -5.49 8.67 -1.01
CA VAL A 136 -6.36 8.32 0.12
C VAL A 136 -5.87 7.07 0.84
N ASP A 137 -5.46 6.03 0.10
CA ASP A 137 -5.01 4.76 0.66
C ASP A 137 -3.70 4.95 1.43
N VAL A 138 -2.75 5.70 0.86
CA VAL A 138 -1.47 6.00 1.51
C VAL A 138 -1.69 6.78 2.80
N GLN A 139 -2.52 7.84 2.76
CA GLN A 139 -2.84 8.65 3.94
C GLN A 139 -3.56 7.82 5.02
N PHE A 140 -4.51 6.99 4.62
CA PHE A 140 -5.24 6.14 5.54
C PHE A 140 -4.32 5.12 6.24
N GLN A 141 -3.47 4.41 5.50
CA GLN A 141 -2.52 3.46 6.09
C GLN A 141 -1.49 4.14 7.00
N TYR A 142 -1.03 5.35 6.65
CA TYR A 142 -0.20 6.16 7.55
C TYR A 142 -0.95 6.50 8.83
N GLY A 143 -2.22 6.92 8.76
CA GLY A 143 -3.08 7.20 9.90
C GLY A 143 -3.26 5.98 10.81
N LEU A 144 -3.47 4.78 10.24
CA LEU A 144 -3.56 3.53 11.00
C LEU A 144 -2.23 3.20 11.70
N CYS A 145 -1.11 3.40 11.03
CA CYS A 145 0.20 3.17 11.62
C CYS A 145 0.47 4.13 12.80
N LEU A 146 0.06 5.40 12.68
CA LEU A 146 0.12 6.38 13.79
C LEU A 146 -0.72 5.92 14.99
N ALA A 147 -1.96 5.45 14.74
CA ALA A 147 -2.84 4.92 15.79
C ALA A 147 -2.19 3.75 16.54
N GLN A 148 -1.61 2.79 15.81
CA GLN A 148 -0.92 1.64 16.38
C GLN A 148 0.36 2.03 17.18
N ASN A 149 0.97 3.16 16.85
CA ASN A 149 2.09 3.74 17.61
C ASN A 149 1.62 4.64 18.76
N GLY A 150 0.30 4.79 19.01
CA GLY A 150 -0.26 5.60 20.10
C GLY A 150 -0.18 7.11 19.86
N GLN A 151 0.03 7.57 18.63
CA GLN A 151 0.12 9.00 18.28
C GLN A 151 -1.27 9.56 17.96
N ILE A 152 -2.11 9.68 19.00
CA ILE A 152 -3.56 9.92 18.87
C ILE A 152 -3.88 11.25 18.17
N GLU A 153 -3.18 12.34 18.51
CA GLU A 153 -3.42 13.68 17.93
C GLU A 153 -3.08 13.68 16.44
N GLU A 154 -1.98 13.06 16.07
CA GLU A 154 -1.55 13.01 14.68
C GLU A 154 -2.45 12.07 13.86
N THR A 155 -2.89 10.96 14.46
CA THR A 155 -3.92 10.07 13.88
C THR A 155 -5.18 10.85 13.53
N GLU A 156 -5.71 11.66 14.48
CA GLU A 156 -6.91 12.47 14.23
C GLU A 156 -6.70 13.44 13.07
N ARG A 157 -5.54 14.09 13.02
CA ARG A 157 -5.23 15.04 11.94
C ARG A 157 -5.20 14.35 10.58
N VAL A 158 -4.52 13.22 10.49
CA VAL A 158 -4.36 12.47 9.22
C VAL A 158 -5.69 11.86 8.78
N LEU A 159 -6.47 11.26 9.67
CA LEU A 159 -7.77 10.68 9.32
C LEU A 159 -8.80 11.76 8.91
N ASN A 160 -8.75 12.96 9.50
CA ASN A 160 -9.56 14.08 9.02
C ASN A 160 -9.11 14.55 7.63
N HIS A 161 -7.82 14.47 7.30
CA HIS A 161 -7.33 14.71 5.95
C HIS A 161 -7.87 13.66 4.97
N VAL A 162 -7.88 12.38 5.34
CA VAL A 162 -8.53 11.30 4.56
C VAL A 162 -9.99 11.66 4.26
N LEU A 163 -10.77 12.09 5.26
CA LEU A 163 -12.17 12.50 5.07
C LEU A 163 -12.33 13.81 4.27
N HIS A 164 -11.29 14.64 4.19
CA HIS A 164 -11.28 15.79 3.30
C HIS A 164 -11.11 15.36 1.83
N LEU A 165 -10.25 14.37 1.57
CA LEU A 165 -10.03 13.79 0.24
C LEU A 165 -11.22 12.92 -0.20
N GLU A 166 -11.70 12.07 0.68
CA GLU A 166 -12.82 11.14 0.43
C GLU A 166 -13.81 11.18 1.60
N LYS A 167 -14.93 11.90 1.40
CA LYS A 167 -15.93 12.14 2.45
C LYS A 167 -16.64 10.89 2.93
N ASP A 168 -16.77 9.91 2.07
CA ASP A 168 -17.53 8.67 2.30
C ASP A 168 -16.61 7.48 2.63
N HIS A 169 -15.50 7.76 3.33
CA HIS A 169 -14.58 6.73 3.80
C HIS A 169 -15.02 6.20 5.17
N SER A 170 -15.77 5.08 5.18
CA SER A 170 -16.38 4.50 6.39
C SER A 170 -15.35 4.11 7.46
N ASP A 171 -14.24 3.47 7.05
CA ASP A 171 -13.18 3.06 7.97
C ASP A 171 -12.46 4.25 8.62
N ALA A 172 -12.29 5.38 7.92
CA ALA A 172 -11.73 6.59 8.52
C ALA A 172 -12.69 7.18 9.57
N CYS A 173 -14.00 7.17 9.30
CA CYS A 173 -15.01 7.54 10.29
C CYS A 173 -14.95 6.63 11.52
N TYR A 174 -14.91 5.30 11.33
CA TYR A 174 -14.78 4.35 12.45
C TYR A 174 -13.53 4.63 13.28
N ASN A 175 -12.37 4.81 12.67
CA ASN A 175 -11.11 5.07 13.39
C ASN A 175 -11.11 6.43 14.11
N LEU A 176 -11.76 7.46 13.57
CA LEU A 176 -11.98 8.74 14.29
C LEU A 176 -12.89 8.56 15.50
N GLY A 177 -13.88 7.67 15.43
CA GLY A 177 -14.67 7.28 16.58
C GLY A 177 -13.81 6.64 17.69
N VAL A 178 -12.89 5.74 17.31
CA VAL A 178 -11.92 5.14 18.24
C VAL A 178 -11.00 6.21 18.85
N VAL A 179 -10.50 7.14 18.04
CA VAL A 179 -9.72 8.30 18.50
C VAL A 179 -10.51 9.14 19.51
N ALA A 180 -11.80 9.38 19.25
CA ALA A 180 -12.66 10.14 20.17
C ALA A 180 -12.82 9.42 21.53
N LEU A 181 -12.88 8.08 21.54
CA LEU A 181 -12.90 7.29 22.77
C LEU A 181 -11.59 7.45 23.57
N HIS A 182 -10.45 7.39 22.90
CA HIS A 182 -9.16 7.63 23.54
C HIS A 182 -9.05 9.05 24.14
N LYS A 183 -9.82 10.00 23.62
CA LYS A 183 -9.91 11.38 24.13
C LYS A 183 -11.04 11.57 25.16
N GLU A 184 -11.63 10.49 25.64
CA GLU A 184 -12.74 10.51 26.60
C GLU A 184 -13.97 11.33 26.11
N LYS A 185 -14.28 11.24 24.80
CA LYS A 185 -15.40 11.95 24.15
C LYS A 185 -16.42 10.96 23.57
N PRO A 186 -17.19 10.26 24.41
CA PRO A 186 -18.06 9.17 23.94
C PRO A 186 -19.18 9.64 23.01
N ASP A 187 -19.75 10.83 23.21
CA ASP A 187 -20.78 11.37 22.33
C ASP A 187 -20.22 11.63 20.90
N ALA A 188 -19.00 12.16 20.82
CA ALA A 188 -18.33 12.34 19.53
C ALA A 188 -18.00 10.99 18.86
N ALA A 189 -17.61 10.00 19.65
CA ALA A 189 -17.35 8.65 19.14
C ALA A 189 -18.61 8.04 18.51
N ILE A 190 -19.77 8.12 19.20
CA ILE A 190 -21.06 7.66 18.67
C ILE A 190 -21.37 8.35 17.35
N ALA A 191 -21.20 9.69 17.26
CA ALA A 191 -21.47 10.43 16.03
C ALA A 191 -20.59 9.94 14.85
N TYR A 192 -19.31 9.64 15.10
CA TYR A 192 -18.43 9.07 14.07
C TYR A 192 -18.82 7.64 13.68
N PHE A 193 -19.21 6.78 14.63
CA PHE A 193 -19.69 5.44 14.34
C PHE A 193 -21.02 5.48 13.56
N ASP A 194 -21.93 6.41 13.88
CA ASP A 194 -23.15 6.62 13.11
C ASP A 194 -22.83 6.99 11.67
N LYS A 195 -21.91 7.93 11.47
CA LYS A 195 -21.48 8.31 10.13
C LYS A 195 -20.85 7.13 9.35
N ALA A 196 -20.04 6.28 10.01
CA ALA A 196 -19.51 5.09 9.38
C ALA A 196 -20.63 4.13 8.93
N LEU A 197 -21.68 3.97 9.76
CA LEU A 197 -22.83 3.12 9.46
C LEU A 197 -23.80 3.73 8.42
N GLU A 198 -23.88 5.06 8.31
CA GLU A 198 -24.59 5.74 7.23
C GLU A 198 -23.95 5.48 5.88
N ILE A 199 -22.61 5.49 5.83
CA ILE A 199 -21.83 5.21 4.62
C ILE A 199 -21.88 3.71 4.28
N GLN A 200 -21.63 2.86 5.28
CA GLN A 200 -21.56 1.42 5.14
C GLN A 200 -22.43 0.74 6.23
N PRO A 201 -23.71 0.42 5.95
CA PRO A 201 -24.63 -0.13 6.96
C PRO A 201 -24.22 -1.48 7.56
N ASP A 202 -23.40 -2.24 6.88
CA ASP A 202 -22.85 -3.53 7.33
C ASP A 202 -21.44 -3.43 7.95
N HIS A 203 -20.99 -2.23 8.34
CA HIS A 203 -19.72 -2.01 9.01
C HIS A 203 -19.71 -2.58 10.43
N MET A 204 -19.35 -3.86 10.56
CA MET A 204 -19.46 -4.64 11.80
C MET A 204 -18.73 -4.00 12.99
N LEU A 205 -17.53 -3.45 12.77
CA LEU A 205 -16.73 -2.83 13.84
C LEU A 205 -17.39 -1.56 14.38
N ALA A 206 -17.92 -0.70 13.50
CA ALA A 206 -18.61 0.51 13.92
C ALA A 206 -19.90 0.21 14.71
N ALA A 207 -20.69 -0.76 14.22
CA ALA A 207 -21.91 -1.19 14.90
C ALA A 207 -21.62 -1.74 16.30
N HIS A 208 -20.58 -2.59 16.42
CA HIS A 208 -20.18 -3.17 17.69
C HIS A 208 -19.64 -2.11 18.67
N ALA A 209 -18.73 -1.25 18.21
CA ALA A 209 -18.15 -0.19 19.03
C ALA A 209 -19.22 0.80 19.53
N LYS A 210 -20.14 1.23 18.65
CA LYS A 210 -21.25 2.10 19.03
C LYS A 210 -22.07 1.48 20.16
N LYS A 211 -22.51 0.22 20.00
CA LYS A 211 -23.29 -0.47 21.00
C LYS A 211 -22.59 -0.54 22.36
N GLN A 212 -21.28 -0.85 22.37
CA GLN A 212 -20.51 -0.90 23.62
C GLN A 212 -20.47 0.45 24.33
N VAL A 213 -20.29 1.56 23.58
CA VAL A 213 -20.27 2.90 24.16
C VAL A 213 -21.63 3.28 24.73
N GLU A 214 -22.73 3.02 24.01
CA GLU A 214 -24.11 3.27 24.47
C GLU A 214 -24.44 2.49 25.75
N GLU A 215 -24.05 1.22 25.83
CA GLU A 215 -24.25 0.39 27.03
C GLU A 215 -23.45 0.93 28.23
N ALA A 216 -22.20 1.35 28.02
CA ALA A 216 -21.38 1.95 29.08
C ALA A 216 -22.00 3.25 29.63
N LEU A 217 -22.42 4.17 28.74
CA LEU A 217 -23.06 5.42 29.15
C LEU A 217 -24.40 5.23 29.89
N ASN A 218 -25.14 4.15 29.59
CA ASN A 218 -26.37 3.85 30.28
C ASN A 218 -26.11 3.28 31.69
N ASN A 219 -25.06 2.47 31.85
CA ASN A 219 -24.68 1.92 33.15
C ASN A 219 -24.15 2.99 34.12
N ASP A 220 -23.45 4.02 33.62
CA ASP A 220 -22.93 5.13 34.44
C ASP A 220 -24.05 6.05 34.97
N LYS A 221 -25.26 5.99 34.37
CA LYS A 221 -26.42 6.79 34.76
C LYS A 221 -27.33 6.09 35.75
N SER A 222 -27.08 4.80 36.05
CA SER A 222 -27.90 3.96 36.93
C SER A 222 -27.29 3.82 38.31
#